data_72cf8efe5268022a435f07a306389dbb
#
_entry.id   72cf8efe5268022a435f07a306389dbb
#
_cell.length_a   1.000
_cell.length_b   1.000
_cell.length_c   1.000
_cell.angle_alpha   90.00
_cell.angle_beta   90.00
_cell.angle_gamma   90.00
#
_symmetry.space_group_name_H-M   'P 1'
#
loop_
_entity.id
_entity.type
_entity.pdbx_description
1 polymer ?
#
loop_
_entity_poly.entity_id
_entity_poly.type
_entity_poly.pdbx_seq_one_letter_code
_entity_poly.pdbx_strand_id
1 'polypeptide(L)'
;CDSDRKLNFYYMNKAENNKVLDLGCNEGFFSTQASLAGASSVTGVDLCKEDIQLSKEIRDEITGLDNIEYIQADAVDFVKNDKNKYNLTFLSSVLHQIYPNNKGAENFLHDIASRTEYLCLETPLDHKLMDISPKSMYNFLSKFFDLVRILFVYDAYSSGYRAIFVCWRPKP
;
A
#
# COMPACT_ATOMS: atom_id res chain seq x y z
N CYS A 1 -13.16 5.73 12.39
CA CYS A 1 -12.45 4.59 11.80
C CYS A 1 -10.95 4.80 11.91
N ASP A 2 -10.18 3.74 12.11
CA ASP A 2 -8.71 3.82 12.21
C ASP A 2 -8.07 4.33 10.92
N SER A 3 -8.70 4.04 9.80
CA SER A 3 -8.27 4.49 8.47
C SER A 3 -8.29 6.01 8.32
N ASP A 4 -9.29 6.71 8.87
CA ASP A 4 -9.38 8.18 8.77
C ASP A 4 -8.21 8.89 9.47
N ARG A 5 -7.73 8.33 10.60
CA ARG A 5 -6.59 8.89 11.34
C ARG A 5 -5.28 8.74 10.57
N LYS A 6 -5.19 7.73 9.72
CA LYS A 6 -4.00 7.41 8.93
C LYS A 6 -3.87 8.27 7.68
N LEU A 7 -4.97 8.81 7.14
CA LEU A 7 -4.97 9.56 5.88
C LEU A 7 -3.91 10.65 5.79
N ASN A 8 -3.70 11.40 6.88
CA ASN A 8 -2.70 12.47 6.93
C ASN A 8 -1.26 11.95 6.76
N PHE A 9 -1.01 10.67 6.99
CA PHE A 9 0.31 10.04 6.89
C PHE A 9 0.50 9.29 5.57
N TYR A 10 -0.56 9.11 4.75
CA TYR A 10 -0.50 8.33 3.51
C TYR A 10 -0.11 9.14 2.29
N TYR A 11 0.39 10.37 2.47
CA TYR A 11 0.86 11.19 1.36
C TYR A 11 -0.19 11.38 0.25
N MET A 12 -1.47 11.55 0.63
CA MET A 12 -2.57 11.76 -0.33
C MET A 12 -2.36 12.96 -1.25
N ASN A 13 -1.60 13.96 -0.83
CA ASN A 13 -1.18 15.08 -1.68
C ASN A 13 -0.30 14.65 -2.89
N LYS A 14 0.23 13.41 -2.88
CA LYS A 14 0.94 12.83 -4.03
C LYS A 14 0.02 12.07 -4.97
N ALA A 15 -1.28 11.97 -4.66
CA ALA A 15 -2.25 11.37 -5.56
C ALA A 15 -2.71 12.32 -6.67
N GLU A 16 -2.76 13.63 -6.40
CA GLU A 16 -3.28 14.63 -7.34
C GLU A 16 -2.56 14.56 -8.70
N ASN A 17 -3.34 14.38 -9.79
CA ASN A 17 -2.90 14.23 -11.17
C ASN A 17 -1.97 13.02 -11.43
N ASN A 18 -1.86 12.09 -10.48
CA ASN A 18 -0.93 10.96 -10.52
C ASN A 18 -1.66 9.61 -10.60
N LYS A 19 -0.92 8.59 -11.06
CA LYS A 19 -1.38 7.19 -11.05
C LYS A 19 -1.09 6.56 -9.70
N VAL A 20 -2.11 5.95 -9.11
CA VAL A 20 -2.04 5.33 -7.78
C VAL A 20 -2.29 3.83 -7.87
N LEU A 21 -1.51 3.05 -7.13
CA LEU A 21 -1.71 1.62 -6.90
C LEU A 21 -2.02 1.40 -5.43
N ASP A 22 -3.06 0.62 -5.14
CA ASP A 22 -3.47 0.26 -3.78
C ASP A 22 -3.45 -1.27 -3.65
N LEU A 23 -2.38 -1.81 -3.05
CA LEU A 23 -2.17 -3.24 -2.87
C LEU A 23 -2.72 -3.72 -1.52
N GLY A 24 -3.64 -4.68 -1.56
CA GLY A 24 -4.44 -5.07 -0.41
C GLY A 24 -5.50 -4.01 -0.12
N CYS A 25 -6.24 -3.61 -1.16
CA CYS A 25 -7.16 -2.47 -1.08
C CYS A 25 -8.40 -2.74 -0.21
N ASN A 26 -8.69 -4.02 0.13
CA ASN A 26 -9.88 -4.40 0.88
C ASN A 26 -11.15 -3.78 0.26
N GLU A 27 -12.01 -3.15 1.05
CA GLU A 27 -13.23 -2.44 0.59
C GLU A 27 -12.94 -1.12 -0.15
N GLY A 28 -11.69 -0.82 -0.51
CA GLY A 28 -11.31 0.30 -1.36
C GLY A 28 -11.23 1.66 -0.68
N PHE A 29 -11.05 1.74 0.65
CA PHE A 29 -11.00 3.00 1.37
C PHE A 29 -9.89 3.93 0.85
N PHE A 30 -8.63 3.47 0.78
CA PHE A 30 -7.52 4.30 0.31
C PHE A 30 -7.61 4.58 -1.19
N SER A 31 -8.10 3.64 -1.98
CA SER A 31 -8.39 3.84 -3.40
C SER A 31 -9.40 4.99 -3.62
N THR A 32 -10.49 5.00 -2.86
CA THR A 32 -11.51 6.06 -2.88
C THR A 32 -10.91 7.40 -2.47
N GLN A 33 -10.14 7.44 -1.38
CA GLN A 33 -9.52 8.69 -0.91
C GLN A 33 -8.49 9.24 -1.92
N ALA A 34 -7.73 8.36 -2.59
CA ALA A 34 -6.80 8.78 -3.64
C ALA A 34 -7.55 9.39 -4.85
N SER A 35 -8.66 8.78 -5.26
CA SER A 35 -9.52 9.33 -6.32
C SER A 35 -10.07 10.70 -5.94
N LEU A 36 -10.64 10.84 -4.74
CA LEU A 36 -11.16 12.11 -4.22
C LEU A 36 -10.06 13.19 -4.05
N ALA A 37 -8.80 12.77 -3.84
CA ALA A 37 -7.64 13.66 -3.81
C ALA A 37 -7.15 14.06 -5.21
N GLY A 38 -7.86 13.67 -6.27
CA GLY A 38 -7.59 14.09 -7.65
C GLY A 38 -6.61 13.19 -8.40
N ALA A 39 -6.48 11.91 -8.03
CA ALA A 39 -5.68 10.96 -8.80
C ALA A 39 -6.16 10.90 -10.27
N SER A 40 -5.21 10.77 -11.21
CA SER A 40 -5.56 10.59 -12.62
C SER A 40 -6.13 9.20 -12.91
N SER A 41 -5.65 8.19 -12.18
CA SER A 41 -6.21 6.84 -12.15
C SER A 41 -5.79 6.13 -10.87
N VAL A 42 -6.62 5.21 -10.40
CA VAL A 42 -6.35 4.35 -9.24
C VAL A 42 -6.57 2.90 -9.64
N THR A 43 -5.62 2.03 -9.28
CA THR A 43 -5.78 0.58 -9.41
C THR A 43 -5.78 -0.01 -7.99
N GLY A 44 -6.91 -0.54 -7.56
CA GLY A 44 -7.05 -1.28 -6.30
C GLY A 44 -6.96 -2.79 -6.55
N VAL A 45 -6.12 -3.48 -5.79
CA VAL A 45 -5.89 -4.92 -5.92
C VAL A 45 -6.10 -5.60 -4.59
N ASP A 46 -6.94 -6.61 -4.54
CA ASP A 46 -7.11 -7.48 -3.38
C ASP A 46 -7.37 -8.93 -3.80
N LEU A 47 -6.99 -9.87 -2.93
CA LEU A 47 -7.24 -11.29 -3.15
C LEU A 47 -8.69 -11.67 -2.86
N CYS A 48 -9.34 -10.98 -1.91
CA CYS A 48 -10.69 -11.27 -1.46
C CYS A 48 -11.72 -10.80 -2.50
N LYS A 49 -12.47 -11.77 -3.03
CA LYS A 49 -13.50 -11.50 -4.04
C LYS A 49 -14.62 -10.64 -3.49
N GLU A 50 -15.02 -10.89 -2.26
CA GLU A 50 -16.11 -10.20 -1.56
C GLU A 50 -15.75 -8.73 -1.36
N ASP A 51 -14.53 -8.43 -0.94
CA ASP A 51 -14.04 -7.06 -0.74
C ASP A 51 -13.96 -6.30 -2.07
N ILE A 52 -13.48 -6.94 -3.13
CA ILE A 52 -13.46 -6.37 -4.49
C ILE A 52 -14.88 -6.12 -5.01
N GLN A 53 -15.82 -6.99 -4.74
CA GLN A 53 -17.20 -6.76 -5.14
C GLN A 53 -17.79 -5.56 -4.40
N LEU A 54 -17.61 -5.49 -3.07
CA LEU A 54 -18.09 -4.38 -2.25
C LEU A 54 -17.42 -3.05 -2.67
N SER A 55 -16.11 -3.05 -2.94
CA SER A 55 -15.41 -1.84 -3.40
C SER A 55 -15.95 -1.30 -4.73
N LYS A 56 -16.36 -2.18 -5.65
CA LYS A 56 -17.02 -1.79 -6.90
C LYS A 56 -18.41 -1.20 -6.66
N GLU A 57 -19.18 -1.81 -5.77
CA GLU A 57 -20.52 -1.29 -5.39
C GLU A 57 -20.40 0.10 -4.76
N ILE A 58 -19.46 0.30 -3.83
CA ILE A 58 -19.18 1.59 -3.21
C ILE A 58 -18.76 2.63 -4.26
N ARG A 59 -17.85 2.27 -5.18
CA ARG A 59 -17.43 3.14 -6.27
C ARG A 59 -18.61 3.61 -7.13
N ASP A 60 -19.46 2.66 -7.52
CA ASP A 60 -20.57 2.92 -8.43
C ASP A 60 -21.69 3.76 -7.78
N GLU A 61 -21.79 3.78 -6.44
CA GLU A 61 -22.70 4.62 -5.68
C GLU A 61 -22.19 6.07 -5.47
N ILE A 62 -20.88 6.29 -5.57
CA ILE A 62 -20.25 7.60 -5.33
C ILE A 62 -19.91 8.27 -6.65
N THR A 63 -20.51 9.41 -6.93
CA THR A 63 -20.22 10.21 -8.13
C THR A 63 -18.76 10.66 -8.16
N GLY A 64 -18.10 10.50 -9.30
CA GLY A 64 -16.74 11.00 -9.54
C GLY A 64 -15.62 10.00 -9.19
N LEU A 65 -15.93 8.72 -9.01
CA LEU A 65 -14.94 7.67 -8.80
C LEU A 65 -14.69 6.80 -10.04
N ASP A 66 -15.04 7.28 -11.23
CA ASP A 66 -14.92 6.53 -12.51
C ASP A 66 -13.46 6.19 -12.89
N ASN A 67 -12.50 6.85 -12.23
CA ASN A 67 -11.06 6.64 -12.43
C ASN A 67 -10.47 5.51 -11.58
N ILE A 68 -11.30 4.72 -10.86
CA ILE A 68 -10.85 3.58 -10.05
C ILE A 68 -11.16 2.26 -10.76
N GLU A 69 -10.13 1.45 -10.95
CA GLU A 69 -10.24 0.06 -11.36
C GLU A 69 -9.96 -0.87 -10.17
N TYR A 70 -10.85 -1.83 -9.89
CA TYR A 70 -10.65 -2.86 -8.87
C TYR A 70 -10.44 -4.24 -9.49
N ILE A 71 -9.33 -4.88 -9.10
CA ILE A 71 -8.86 -6.15 -9.66
C ILE A 71 -8.75 -7.19 -8.55
N GLN A 72 -9.43 -8.34 -8.72
CA GLN A 72 -9.22 -9.48 -7.85
C GLN A 72 -7.93 -10.21 -8.27
N ALA A 73 -6.88 -10.11 -7.46
CA ALA A 73 -5.61 -10.80 -7.70
C ALA A 73 -4.78 -10.93 -6.42
N ASP A 74 -3.87 -11.90 -6.39
CA ASP A 74 -2.77 -11.90 -5.43
C ASP A 74 -1.82 -10.73 -5.69
N ALA A 75 -1.48 -9.96 -4.66
CA ALA A 75 -0.67 -8.74 -4.79
C ALA A 75 0.74 -9.03 -5.34
N VAL A 76 1.35 -10.16 -4.98
CA VAL A 76 2.68 -10.56 -5.46
C VAL A 76 2.63 -10.90 -6.94
N ASP A 77 1.66 -11.72 -7.32
CA ASP A 77 1.47 -12.11 -8.73
C ASP A 77 1.08 -10.92 -9.60
N PHE A 78 0.23 -10.03 -9.08
CA PHE A 78 -0.13 -8.80 -9.80
C PHE A 78 1.10 -7.95 -10.08
N VAL A 79 1.87 -7.56 -9.05
CA VAL A 79 3.03 -6.68 -9.23
C VAL A 79 4.09 -7.31 -10.12
N LYS A 80 4.30 -8.64 -10.03
CA LYS A 80 5.25 -9.36 -10.89
C LYS A 80 4.90 -9.26 -12.37
N ASN A 81 3.61 -9.29 -12.72
CA ASN A 81 3.14 -9.34 -14.12
C ASN A 81 2.75 -7.96 -14.67
N ASP A 82 2.41 -7.01 -13.82
CA ASP A 82 2.03 -5.65 -14.22
C ASP A 82 3.20 -4.92 -14.88
N LYS A 83 2.92 -4.14 -15.92
CA LYS A 83 3.92 -3.32 -16.66
C LYS A 83 3.74 -1.82 -16.44
N ASN A 84 2.71 -1.44 -15.71
CA ASN A 84 2.43 -0.04 -15.45
C ASN A 84 3.47 0.57 -14.49
N LYS A 85 3.58 1.89 -14.55
CA LYS A 85 4.31 2.71 -13.57
C LYS A 85 3.30 3.53 -12.79
N TYR A 86 3.59 3.69 -11.51
CA TYR A 86 2.77 4.42 -10.57
C TYR A 86 3.57 5.53 -9.89
N ASN A 87 2.92 6.63 -9.58
CA ASN A 87 3.57 7.70 -8.83
C ASN A 87 3.48 7.42 -7.32
N LEU A 88 2.38 6.81 -6.88
CA LEU A 88 2.14 6.46 -5.49
C LEU A 88 1.62 5.03 -5.38
N THR A 89 2.22 4.25 -4.49
CA THR A 89 1.71 2.92 -4.13
C THR A 89 1.40 2.87 -2.64
N PHE A 90 0.21 2.41 -2.30
CA PHE A 90 -0.16 2.04 -0.95
C PHE A 90 0.07 0.54 -0.74
N LEU A 91 0.63 0.18 0.41
CA LEU A 91 0.82 -1.20 0.85
C LEU A 91 0.47 -1.27 2.34
N SER A 92 -0.83 -1.41 2.62
CA SER A 92 -1.34 -1.40 3.99
C SER A 92 -1.69 -2.80 4.45
N SER A 93 -1.04 -3.27 5.52
CA SER A 93 -1.34 -4.56 6.15
C SER A 93 -1.15 -5.80 5.25
N VAL A 94 -0.28 -5.74 4.26
CA VAL A 94 0.01 -6.87 3.35
C VAL A 94 1.39 -7.47 3.60
N LEU A 95 2.42 -6.63 3.77
CA LEU A 95 3.81 -7.09 3.83
C LEU A 95 4.06 -8.16 4.89
N HIS A 96 3.42 -8.07 6.06
CA HIS A 96 3.60 -9.03 7.15
C HIS A 96 3.13 -10.46 6.80
N GLN A 97 2.26 -10.62 5.81
CA GLN A 97 1.80 -11.94 5.33
C GLN A 97 2.86 -12.59 4.42
N ILE A 98 3.65 -11.78 3.73
CA ILE A 98 4.67 -12.21 2.78
C ILE A 98 6.04 -12.33 3.48
N TYR A 99 6.30 -11.50 4.49
CA TYR A 99 7.59 -11.34 5.17
C TYR A 99 8.19 -12.63 5.75
N PRO A 100 7.43 -13.61 6.27
CA PRO A 100 8.02 -14.88 6.74
C PRO A 100 8.86 -15.58 5.69
N ASN A 101 8.60 -15.34 4.40
CA ASN A 101 9.47 -15.68 3.30
C ASN A 101 10.33 -14.47 2.91
N ASN A 102 11.47 -14.27 3.58
CA ASN A 102 12.35 -13.12 3.35
C ASN A 102 12.69 -12.90 1.87
N LYS A 103 12.99 -13.97 1.12
CA LYS A 103 13.29 -13.85 -0.31
C LYS A 103 12.06 -13.43 -1.13
N GLY A 104 10.88 -13.93 -0.79
CA GLY A 104 9.61 -13.52 -1.40
C GLY A 104 9.32 -12.05 -1.14
N ALA A 105 9.50 -11.60 0.10
CA ALA A 105 9.33 -10.19 0.48
C ALA A 105 10.34 -9.26 -0.21
N GLU A 106 11.60 -9.68 -0.35
CA GLU A 106 12.62 -8.92 -1.09
C GLU A 106 12.26 -8.78 -2.57
N ASN A 107 11.87 -9.86 -3.23
CA ASN A 107 11.46 -9.83 -4.64
C ASN A 107 10.22 -8.93 -4.83
N PHE A 108 9.23 -9.06 -3.97
CA PHE A 108 8.01 -8.25 -4.02
C PHE A 108 8.30 -6.75 -3.86
N LEU A 109 9.14 -6.37 -2.88
CA LEU A 109 9.53 -4.97 -2.70
C LEU A 109 10.41 -4.45 -3.84
N HIS A 110 11.27 -5.27 -4.42
CA HIS A 110 12.03 -4.93 -5.61
C HIS A 110 11.09 -4.66 -6.80
N ASP A 111 10.09 -5.52 -7.01
CA ASP A 111 9.12 -5.35 -8.09
C ASP A 111 8.28 -4.07 -7.87
N ILE A 112 7.86 -3.77 -6.64
CA ILE A 112 7.19 -2.50 -6.30
C ILE A 112 8.13 -1.31 -6.57
N ALA A 113 9.35 -1.33 -6.05
CA ALA A 113 10.32 -0.24 -6.23
C ALA A 113 10.61 0.03 -7.71
N SER A 114 10.67 -1.02 -8.53
CA SER A 114 10.86 -0.86 -9.97
C SER A 114 9.73 -0.13 -10.69
N ARG A 115 8.56 0.04 -10.05
CA ARG A 115 7.32 0.55 -10.66
C ARG A 115 6.76 1.80 -10.00
N THR A 116 7.19 2.13 -8.78
CA THR A 116 6.62 3.24 -8.01
C THR A 116 7.63 4.33 -7.73
N GLU A 117 7.18 5.57 -7.66
CA GLU A 117 7.99 6.70 -7.22
C GLU A 117 7.95 6.84 -5.70
N TYR A 118 6.76 6.72 -5.11
CA TYR A 118 6.51 6.78 -3.67
C TYR A 118 5.81 5.51 -3.20
N LEU A 119 6.32 4.89 -2.15
CA LEU A 119 5.67 3.80 -1.43
C LEU A 119 5.24 4.28 -0.05
N CYS A 120 3.95 4.21 0.24
CA CYS A 120 3.39 4.31 1.58
C CYS A 120 3.11 2.91 2.11
N LEU A 121 3.90 2.49 3.08
CA LEU A 121 3.79 1.17 3.71
C LEU A 121 3.26 1.30 5.13
N GLU A 122 2.23 0.54 5.47
CA GLU A 122 1.81 0.33 6.85
C GLU A 122 1.87 -1.15 7.18
N THR A 123 2.51 -1.49 8.31
CA THR A 123 2.71 -2.88 8.70
C THR A 123 2.70 -3.04 10.23
N PRO A 124 2.18 -4.15 10.78
CA PRO A 124 2.40 -4.49 12.17
C PRO A 124 3.90 -4.76 12.41
N LEU A 125 4.35 -4.49 13.62
CA LEU A 125 5.74 -4.68 14.03
C LEU A 125 5.93 -5.90 14.93
N ASP A 126 4.92 -6.23 15.71
CA ASP A 126 4.90 -7.32 16.70
C ASP A 126 3.87 -8.41 16.38
N HIS A 127 3.63 -8.63 15.10
CA HIS A 127 2.72 -9.68 14.67
C HIS A 127 3.42 -11.05 14.71
N LYS A 128 2.65 -12.12 15.03
CA LYS A 128 3.17 -13.51 15.08
C LYS A 128 3.91 -13.97 13.81
N LEU A 129 3.61 -13.36 12.67
CA LEU A 129 4.27 -13.63 11.39
C LEU A 129 5.46 -12.71 11.13
N MET A 130 5.58 -11.60 11.87
CA MET A 130 6.62 -10.62 11.67
C MET A 130 6.89 -9.87 12.97
N ASP A 131 7.89 -10.34 13.72
CA ASP A 131 8.42 -9.65 14.90
C ASP A 131 9.66 -8.85 14.48
N ILE A 132 9.47 -7.57 14.20
CA ILE A 132 10.52 -6.71 13.67
C ILE A 132 10.48 -5.31 14.29
N SER A 133 11.63 -4.80 14.71
CA SER A 133 11.71 -3.42 15.20
C SER A 133 11.52 -2.40 14.06
N PRO A 134 11.05 -1.17 14.36
CA PRO A 134 10.98 -0.09 13.36
C PRO A 134 12.31 0.15 12.65
N LYS A 135 13.43 0.05 13.38
CA LYS A 135 14.78 0.21 12.82
C LYS A 135 15.14 -0.92 11.85
N SER A 136 14.78 -2.15 12.18
CA SER A 136 15.05 -3.30 11.30
C SER A 136 14.22 -3.22 10.01
N MET A 137 12.96 -2.80 10.10
CA MET A 137 12.11 -2.54 8.94
C MET A 137 12.66 -1.36 8.10
N TYR A 138 13.09 -0.29 8.73
CA TYR A 138 13.78 0.82 8.05
C TYR A 138 14.99 0.32 7.25
N ASN A 139 15.86 -0.49 7.87
CA ASN A 139 17.03 -1.06 7.20
C ASN A 139 16.66 -1.98 6.04
N PHE A 140 15.58 -2.75 6.21
CA PHE A 140 15.06 -3.62 5.16
C PHE A 140 14.56 -2.82 3.95
N LEU A 141 13.74 -1.81 4.17
CA LEU A 141 13.23 -0.93 3.11
C LEU A 141 14.34 -0.12 2.43
N SER A 142 15.39 0.24 3.17
CA SER A 142 16.56 0.96 2.63
C SER A 142 17.40 0.15 1.64
N LYS A 143 17.12 -1.14 1.47
CA LYS A 143 17.70 -1.93 0.38
C LYS A 143 17.14 -1.51 -0.99
N PHE A 144 15.90 -1.04 -1.03
CA PHE A 144 15.13 -0.77 -2.25
C PHE A 144 14.92 0.72 -2.54
N PHE A 145 15.01 1.56 -1.52
CA PHE A 145 14.77 3.01 -1.62
C PHE A 145 15.92 3.78 -0.97
N ASP A 146 16.32 4.90 -1.58
CA ASP A 146 17.36 5.78 -1.02
C ASP A 146 16.87 6.56 0.19
N LEU A 147 15.59 6.91 0.19
CA LEU A 147 14.97 7.68 1.23
C LEU A 147 13.82 6.88 1.85
N VAL A 148 13.95 6.60 3.14
CA VAL A 148 12.94 5.94 3.96
C VAL A 148 12.67 6.81 5.18
N ARG A 149 11.41 7.07 5.49
CA ARG A 149 11.00 7.76 6.71
C ARG A 149 9.99 6.94 7.49
N ILE A 150 10.18 6.85 8.79
CA ILE A 150 9.14 6.39 9.72
C ILE A 150 8.31 7.62 10.05
N LEU A 151 7.05 7.64 9.64
CA LEU A 151 6.14 8.76 9.90
C LEU A 151 5.46 8.63 11.24
N PHE A 152 5.03 7.41 11.57
CA PHE A 152 4.24 7.18 12.75
C PHE A 152 4.40 5.75 13.26
N VAL A 153 4.46 5.58 14.57
CA VAL A 153 4.37 4.28 15.25
C VAL A 153 3.23 4.40 16.26
N TYR A 154 2.31 3.47 16.25
CA TYR A 154 1.11 3.52 17.08
C TYR A 154 0.68 2.14 17.56
N ASP A 155 -0.06 2.12 18.66
CA ASP A 155 -0.74 0.94 19.17
C ASP A 155 -2.10 0.80 18.46
N ALA A 156 -2.30 -0.32 17.80
CA ALA A 156 -3.52 -0.63 17.07
C ALA A 156 -4.44 -1.58 17.87
N TYR A 157 -4.52 -1.37 19.17
CA TYR A 157 -5.36 -2.13 20.12
C TYR A 157 -5.14 -3.65 20.04
N SER A 158 -5.95 -4.34 19.23
CA SER A 158 -5.92 -5.82 19.16
C SER A 158 -4.79 -6.38 18.28
N SER A 159 -4.13 -5.55 17.47
CA SER A 159 -3.10 -5.97 16.51
C SER A 159 -1.69 -5.51 16.85
N GLY A 160 -1.50 -5.01 18.08
CA GLY A 160 -0.20 -4.58 18.57
C GLY A 160 0.36 -3.32 17.92
N TYR A 161 1.67 -3.11 18.02
CA TYR A 161 2.32 -1.93 17.45
C TYR A 161 2.40 -2.02 15.93
N ARG A 162 2.11 -0.90 15.28
CA ARG A 162 2.18 -0.73 13.83
C ARG A 162 3.01 0.50 13.48
N ALA A 163 3.61 0.49 12.30
CA ALA A 163 4.33 1.65 11.79
C ALA A 163 3.93 1.99 10.37
N ILE A 164 3.94 3.29 10.08
CA ILE A 164 3.78 3.83 8.73
C ILE A 164 5.13 4.34 8.25
N PHE A 165 5.55 3.85 7.11
CA PHE A 165 6.77 4.25 6.41
C PHE A 165 6.41 4.94 5.10
N VAL A 166 7.20 5.93 4.73
CA VAL A 166 7.21 6.46 3.37
C VAL A 166 8.59 6.28 2.78
N CYS A 167 8.61 5.71 1.59
CA CYS A 167 9.82 5.41 0.85
C CYS A 167 9.74 6.11 -0.51
N TRP A 168 10.86 6.68 -0.99
CA TRP A 168 10.94 7.28 -2.31
C TRP A 168 12.38 7.22 -2.86
N ARG A 169 12.55 7.58 -4.13
CA ARG A 169 13.77 7.35 -4.90
C ARG A 169 14.13 5.85 -4.90
N PRO A 170 13.39 5.04 -5.66
CA PRO A 170 13.71 3.62 -5.79
C PRO A 170 15.11 3.46 -6.38
N LYS A 171 15.82 2.46 -5.88
CA LYS A 171 17.13 2.07 -6.39
C LYS A 171 17.00 1.28 -7.68
N PRO A 172 17.96 1.41 -8.59
CA PRO A 172 17.95 0.66 -9.83
C PRO A 172 18.11 -0.85 -9.65
#